data_95832051db37c2fff89f58f8348d399d
#
_entry.id   95832051db37c2fff89f58f8348d399d
#
_cell.length_a   1.000
_cell.length_b   1.000
_cell.length_c   1.000
_cell.angle_alpha   90.00
_cell.angle_beta   90.00
_cell.angle_gamma   90.00
#
_symmetry.space_group_name_H-M   'P 1'
#
loop_
_entity.id
_entity.type
_entity.pdbx_description
1 polymer ?
#
loop_
_entity_poly.entity_id
_entity_poly.type
_entity_poly.pdbx_seq_one_letter_code
_entity_poly.pdbx_strand_id
1 'polypeptide(L)'
;LKDKDALPDALEIYGEVYMPRQSLEKMNKNLPEAEHFANPRNAAAGSVRQLDPAIAAQRDLQMFCYGVHQQGANQIELEKQIDLMNFLSSIGMPVNQELKLCNNLDQVQKMYESLQEKRHALPYDIDGVEIKVNNKRKQRDLGSTAKAPRWARAYKFPAEQKTAQILDIQLQIGRTGAVTPVAILS
;
A
#
# COMPACT_ATOMS: atom_id res chain seq x y z
N LEU A 1 4.75 0.02 -22.21
CA LEU A 1 5.07 -1.41 -22.20
C LEU A 1 6.13 -1.67 -23.27
N LYS A 2 7.27 -2.31 -22.90
CA LYS A 2 8.47 -2.42 -23.74
C LYS A 2 8.34 -3.49 -24.84
N ASP A 3 7.51 -4.49 -24.65
CA ASP A 3 7.32 -5.56 -25.65
C ASP A 3 5.86 -6.05 -25.60
N LYS A 4 5.08 -5.67 -26.59
CA LYS A 4 3.64 -6.00 -26.63
C LYS A 4 3.39 -7.43 -27.09
N ASP A 5 4.30 -7.99 -27.90
CA ASP A 5 4.13 -9.32 -28.51
C ASP A 5 4.42 -10.46 -27.50
N ALA A 6 5.06 -10.13 -26.38
CA ALA A 6 5.36 -11.06 -25.29
C ALA A 6 4.31 -11.06 -24.16
N LEU A 7 3.24 -10.28 -24.30
CA LEU A 7 2.21 -10.19 -23.28
C LEU A 7 1.02 -11.12 -23.56
N PRO A 8 0.31 -11.60 -22.51
CA PRO A 8 -0.94 -12.33 -22.68
C PRO A 8 -2.03 -11.44 -23.30
N ASP A 9 -3.09 -12.07 -23.84
CA ASP A 9 -4.19 -11.38 -24.51
C ASP A 9 -4.87 -10.33 -23.61
N ALA A 10 -4.96 -10.63 -22.30
CA ALA A 10 -5.36 -9.68 -21.28
C ALA A 10 -4.49 -9.82 -20.02
N LEU A 11 -4.03 -8.69 -19.53
CA LEU A 11 -3.21 -8.57 -18.33
C LEU A 11 -3.82 -7.55 -17.36
N GLU A 12 -4.38 -8.05 -16.27
CA GLU A 12 -4.84 -7.19 -15.17
C GLU A 12 -3.70 -7.03 -14.16
N ILE A 13 -3.36 -5.79 -13.82
CA ILE A 13 -2.29 -5.47 -12.86
C ILE A 13 -2.91 -4.84 -11.64
N TYR A 14 -2.62 -5.40 -10.46
CA TYR A 14 -3.05 -4.83 -9.19
C TYR A 14 -1.92 -4.10 -8.50
N GLY A 15 -2.31 -3.07 -7.76
CA GLY A 15 -1.38 -2.30 -6.98
C GLY A 15 -2.09 -1.52 -5.89
N GLU A 16 -1.31 -0.85 -5.06
CA GLU A 16 -1.80 0.08 -4.06
C GLU A 16 -1.43 1.50 -4.46
N VAL A 17 -2.44 2.36 -4.52
CA VAL A 17 -2.26 3.80 -4.75
C VAL A 17 -1.91 4.45 -3.42
N TYR A 18 -0.90 5.28 -3.42
CA TYR A 18 -0.48 6.04 -2.25
C TYR A 18 -0.15 7.49 -2.61
N MET A 19 -0.09 8.33 -1.60
CA MET A 19 0.36 9.71 -1.72
C MET A 19 1.72 9.86 -1.03
N PRO A 20 2.76 10.38 -1.71
CA PRO A 20 4.00 10.76 -1.05
C PRO A 20 3.78 11.82 0.02
N ARG A 21 4.60 11.82 1.09
CA ARG A 21 4.51 12.82 2.18
C ARG A 21 4.62 14.24 1.66
N GLN A 22 5.60 14.48 0.76
CA GLN A 22 5.79 15.79 0.16
C GLN A 22 4.57 16.26 -0.64
N SER A 23 3.89 15.34 -1.32
CA SER A 23 2.66 15.64 -2.07
C SER A 23 1.51 16.01 -1.14
N LEU A 24 1.38 15.33 0.02
CA LEU A 24 0.43 15.70 1.06
C LEU A 24 0.70 17.10 1.61
N GLU A 25 1.95 17.39 1.96
CA GLU A 25 2.34 18.72 2.46
C GLU A 25 2.02 19.83 1.46
N LYS A 26 2.37 19.61 0.19
CA LYS A 26 2.07 20.54 -0.91
C LYS A 26 0.57 20.72 -1.08
N MET A 27 -0.21 19.66 -0.99
CA MET A 27 -1.66 19.70 -1.10
C MET A 27 -2.28 20.48 0.05
N ASN A 28 -1.91 20.16 1.30
CA ASN A 28 -2.45 20.85 2.48
C ASN A 28 -2.12 22.36 2.50
N LYS A 29 -0.94 22.77 2.00
CA LYS A 29 -0.59 24.19 1.86
C LYS A 29 -1.56 24.97 0.97
N ASN A 30 -2.25 24.32 0.06
CA ASN A 30 -3.20 24.92 -0.87
C ASN A 30 -4.67 24.77 -0.43
N LEU A 31 -4.93 24.15 0.72
CA LEU A 31 -6.25 23.95 1.29
C LEU A 31 -6.44 24.80 2.56
N PRO A 32 -7.68 25.23 2.87
CA PRO A 32 -7.98 25.76 4.19
C PRO A 32 -7.62 24.76 5.29
N GLU A 33 -7.17 25.22 6.45
CA GLU A 33 -6.72 24.35 7.56
C GLU A 33 -7.79 23.33 7.98
N ALA A 34 -9.07 23.72 7.96
CA ALA A 34 -10.19 22.83 8.28
C ALA A 34 -10.37 21.67 7.27
N GLU A 35 -9.76 21.77 6.09
CA GLU A 35 -9.83 20.76 5.03
C GLU A 35 -8.53 19.95 4.89
N HIS A 36 -7.55 20.18 5.76
CA HIS A 36 -6.30 19.44 5.73
C HIS A 36 -6.52 17.95 5.98
N PHE A 37 -5.85 17.13 5.19
CA PHE A 37 -5.80 15.71 5.43
C PHE A 37 -4.78 15.39 6.52
N ALA A 38 -5.20 14.59 7.49
CA ALA A 38 -4.36 14.23 8.63
C ALA A 38 -3.19 13.28 8.27
N ASN A 39 -3.35 12.49 7.20
CA ASN A 39 -2.32 11.52 6.79
C ASN A 39 -2.41 11.21 5.29
N PRO A 40 -1.30 10.69 4.69
CA PRO A 40 -1.23 10.36 3.27
C PRO A 40 -2.26 9.30 2.82
N ARG A 41 -2.61 8.34 3.68
CA ARG A 41 -3.56 7.28 3.35
C ARG A 41 -4.97 7.85 3.12
N ASN A 42 -5.45 8.71 4.02
CA ASN A 42 -6.75 9.36 3.87
C ASN A 42 -6.76 10.31 2.65
N ALA A 43 -5.66 11.02 2.44
CA ALA A 43 -5.49 11.88 1.28
C ALA A 43 -5.52 11.12 -0.04
N ALA A 44 -4.82 9.98 -0.13
CA ALA A 44 -4.85 9.12 -1.31
C ALA A 44 -6.26 8.58 -1.57
N ALA A 45 -6.91 8.00 -0.55
CA ALA A 45 -8.27 7.47 -0.66
C ALA A 45 -9.29 8.54 -1.05
N GLY A 46 -9.21 9.75 -0.47
CA GLY A 46 -10.05 10.89 -0.82
C GLY A 46 -9.80 11.39 -2.25
N SER A 47 -8.55 11.29 -2.71
CA SER A 47 -8.17 11.71 -4.06
C SER A 47 -8.69 10.77 -5.15
N VAL A 48 -8.59 9.46 -4.94
CA VAL A 48 -9.13 8.46 -5.89
C VAL A 48 -10.65 8.53 -6.01
N ARG A 49 -11.34 9.00 -4.96
CA ARG A 49 -12.81 9.12 -4.94
C ARG A 49 -13.34 10.42 -5.56
N GLN A 50 -12.47 11.32 -6.04
CA GLN A 50 -12.92 12.56 -6.69
C GLN A 50 -13.72 12.23 -7.95
N LEU A 51 -14.85 12.90 -8.12
CA LEU A 51 -15.69 12.77 -9.31
C LEU A 51 -15.03 13.43 -10.53
N ASP A 52 -14.31 14.54 -10.31
CA ASP A 52 -13.54 15.20 -11.34
C ASP A 52 -12.12 14.63 -11.40
N PRO A 53 -11.73 13.93 -12.48
CA PRO A 53 -10.41 13.38 -12.63
C PRO A 53 -9.30 14.44 -12.70
N ALA A 54 -9.61 15.68 -13.08
CA ALA A 54 -8.64 16.78 -13.08
C ALA A 54 -8.14 17.12 -11.67
N ILE A 55 -9.01 17.01 -10.66
CA ILE A 55 -8.64 17.19 -9.26
C ILE A 55 -7.68 16.07 -8.81
N ALA A 56 -8.00 14.81 -9.15
CA ALA A 56 -7.13 13.67 -8.81
C ALA A 56 -5.75 13.78 -9.50
N ALA A 57 -5.70 14.23 -10.75
CA ALA A 57 -4.47 14.39 -11.52
C ALA A 57 -3.51 15.43 -10.89
N GLN A 58 -4.02 16.44 -10.19
CA GLN A 58 -3.22 17.46 -9.51
C GLN A 58 -2.62 17.00 -8.16
N ARG A 59 -3.07 15.85 -7.65
CA ARG A 59 -2.72 15.38 -6.31
C ARG A 59 -1.50 14.46 -6.24
N ASP A 60 -0.77 14.30 -7.34
CA ASP A 60 0.51 13.57 -7.43
C ASP A 60 0.45 12.18 -6.76
N LEU A 61 -0.62 11.42 -7.09
CA LEU A 61 -0.78 10.05 -6.63
C LEU A 61 0.24 9.13 -7.30
N GLN A 62 0.77 8.19 -6.55
CA GLN A 62 1.66 7.14 -7.03
C GLN A 62 1.08 5.76 -6.75
N MET A 63 1.65 4.73 -7.37
CA MET A 63 1.17 3.36 -7.23
C MET A 63 2.36 2.41 -7.12
N PHE A 64 2.24 1.39 -6.27
CA PHE A 64 3.09 0.21 -6.30
C PHE A 64 2.31 -0.99 -6.82
N CYS A 65 2.79 -1.58 -7.91
CA CYS A 65 2.21 -2.79 -8.49
C CYS A 65 2.81 -4.02 -7.80
N TYR A 66 1.95 -4.99 -7.45
CA TYR A 66 2.37 -6.19 -6.71
C TYR A 66 1.71 -7.48 -7.15
N GLY A 67 0.78 -7.44 -8.10
CA GLY A 67 0.07 -8.61 -8.57
C GLY A 67 -0.37 -8.51 -10.01
N VAL A 68 -0.58 -9.67 -10.65
CA VAL A 68 -1.14 -9.78 -11.98
C VAL A 68 -2.18 -10.89 -12.02
N HIS A 69 -3.17 -10.71 -12.86
CA HIS A 69 -4.03 -11.78 -13.38
C HIS A 69 -3.90 -11.80 -14.89
N GLN A 70 -3.74 -13.00 -15.46
CA GLN A 70 -3.49 -13.20 -16.89
C GLN A 70 -4.63 -14.00 -17.48
N GLN A 71 -5.09 -13.60 -18.67
CA GLN A 71 -6.09 -14.32 -19.45
C GLN A 71 -5.57 -14.55 -20.87
N GLY A 72 -6.04 -15.64 -21.50
CA GLY A 72 -5.68 -15.99 -22.86
C GLY A 72 -4.62 -17.08 -22.96
N ALA A 73 -4.15 -17.34 -24.17
CA ALA A 73 -3.28 -18.46 -24.50
C ALA A 73 -1.80 -18.23 -24.15
N ASN A 74 -1.32 -16.99 -24.24
CA ASN A 74 0.10 -16.65 -24.08
C ASN A 74 0.39 -16.22 -22.62
N GLN A 75 0.11 -17.10 -21.65
CA GLN A 75 0.38 -16.79 -20.25
C GLN A 75 1.89 -16.88 -19.96
N ILE A 76 2.37 -15.89 -19.23
CA ILE A 76 3.75 -15.84 -18.76
C ILE A 76 3.87 -16.75 -17.54
N GLU A 77 4.77 -17.71 -17.58
CA GLU A 77 5.06 -18.59 -16.45
C GLU A 77 5.82 -17.82 -15.37
N LEU A 78 5.18 -17.63 -14.24
CA LEU A 78 5.73 -16.96 -13.06
C LEU A 78 5.74 -17.95 -11.89
N GLU A 79 6.84 -18.69 -11.72
CA GLU A 79 6.94 -19.73 -10.70
C GLU A 79 7.14 -19.18 -9.28
N LYS A 80 7.69 -17.98 -9.18
CA LYS A 80 8.02 -17.36 -7.89
C LYS A 80 7.41 -15.96 -7.80
N GLN A 81 7.20 -15.50 -6.56
CA GLN A 81 6.74 -14.13 -6.30
C GLN A 81 7.75 -13.08 -6.78
N ILE A 82 9.03 -13.38 -6.63
CA ILE A 82 10.09 -12.48 -7.12
C ILE A 82 10.11 -12.39 -8.65
N ASP A 83 9.79 -13.47 -9.35
CA ASP A 83 9.72 -13.46 -10.83
C ASP A 83 8.59 -12.55 -11.31
N LEU A 84 7.45 -12.56 -10.60
CA LEU A 84 6.36 -11.62 -10.84
C LEU A 84 6.79 -10.16 -10.68
N MET A 85 7.55 -9.85 -9.61
CA MET A 85 8.00 -8.49 -9.37
C MET A 85 9.01 -8.02 -10.43
N ASN A 86 9.91 -8.91 -10.83
CA ASN A 86 10.87 -8.65 -11.91
C ASN A 86 10.15 -8.45 -13.27
N PHE A 87 9.13 -9.26 -13.56
CA PHE A 87 8.30 -9.10 -14.75
C PHE A 87 7.61 -7.73 -14.75
N LEU A 88 6.90 -7.35 -13.67
CA LEU A 88 6.26 -6.03 -13.55
C LEU A 88 7.26 -4.89 -13.81
N SER A 89 8.43 -4.97 -13.19
CA SER A 89 9.50 -4.00 -13.40
C SER A 89 9.98 -3.97 -14.86
N SER A 90 10.14 -5.13 -15.51
CA SER A 90 10.63 -5.22 -16.90
C SER A 90 9.69 -4.59 -17.91
N ILE A 91 8.37 -4.64 -17.67
CA ILE A 91 7.36 -3.98 -18.52
C ILE A 91 7.11 -2.52 -18.12
N GLY A 92 7.91 -1.97 -17.20
CA GLY A 92 7.87 -0.55 -16.80
C GLY A 92 6.83 -0.21 -15.73
N MET A 93 6.24 -1.21 -15.07
CA MET A 93 5.33 -0.95 -13.95
C MET A 93 6.08 -0.61 -12.67
N PRO A 94 5.59 0.36 -11.87
CA PRO A 94 6.25 0.74 -10.63
C PRO A 94 6.13 -0.37 -9.58
N VAL A 95 7.26 -0.85 -9.08
CA VAL A 95 7.34 -1.81 -7.97
C VAL A 95 8.08 -1.19 -6.79
N ASN A 96 7.77 -1.67 -5.59
CA ASN A 96 8.45 -1.17 -4.39
C ASN A 96 9.92 -1.59 -4.40
N GLN A 97 10.83 -0.62 -4.26
CA GLN A 97 12.29 -0.84 -4.29
C GLN A 97 12.82 -1.48 -2.99
N GLU A 98 12.05 -1.46 -1.91
CA GLU A 98 12.39 -2.09 -0.64
C GLU A 98 12.08 -3.61 -0.64
N LEU A 99 11.65 -4.15 -1.77
CA LEU A 99 11.41 -5.59 -1.93
C LEU A 99 12.71 -6.38 -1.75
N LYS A 100 12.66 -7.45 -0.94
CA LYS A 100 13.81 -8.34 -0.70
C LYS A 100 13.39 -9.80 -0.63
N LEU A 101 14.14 -10.65 -1.33
CA LEU A 101 14.04 -12.10 -1.15
C LEU A 101 14.78 -12.52 0.12
N CYS A 102 14.07 -13.20 1.03
CA CYS A 102 14.62 -13.76 2.25
C CYS A 102 14.57 -15.30 2.19
N ASN A 103 15.65 -15.95 2.60
CA ASN A 103 15.78 -17.41 2.57
C ASN A 103 15.38 -18.07 3.90
N ASN A 104 15.34 -17.32 4.99
CA ASN A 104 14.99 -17.78 6.32
C ASN A 104 14.38 -16.66 7.16
N LEU A 105 13.88 -17.00 8.35
CA LEU A 105 13.25 -16.05 9.27
C LEU A 105 14.22 -14.99 9.81
N ASP A 106 15.50 -15.33 10.00
CA ASP A 106 16.49 -14.36 10.47
C ASP A 106 16.69 -13.22 9.47
N GLN A 107 16.66 -13.53 8.17
CA GLN A 107 16.72 -12.52 7.11
C GLN A 107 15.44 -11.67 7.06
N VAL A 108 14.29 -12.29 7.31
CA VAL A 108 13.01 -11.56 7.41
C VAL A 108 13.06 -10.59 8.59
N GLN A 109 13.54 -11.06 9.75
CA GLN A 109 13.64 -10.22 10.96
C GLN A 109 14.58 -9.03 10.74
N LYS A 110 15.76 -9.25 10.17
CA LYS A 110 16.73 -8.18 9.84
C LYS A 110 16.14 -7.17 8.85
N MET A 111 15.37 -7.63 7.86
CA MET A 111 14.71 -6.74 6.91
C MET A 111 13.62 -5.90 7.59
N TYR A 112 12.83 -6.52 8.46
CA TYR A 112 11.81 -5.84 9.24
C TYR A 112 12.42 -4.73 10.12
N GLU A 113 13.47 -5.04 10.88
CA GLU A 113 14.18 -4.09 11.74
C GLU A 113 14.75 -2.91 10.93
N SER A 114 15.42 -3.22 9.82
CA SER A 114 15.97 -2.20 8.91
C SER A 114 14.89 -1.27 8.35
N LEU A 115 13.72 -1.81 7.98
CA LEU A 115 12.60 -0.99 7.49
C LEU A 115 11.95 -0.18 8.61
N GLN A 116 11.87 -0.73 9.83
CA GLN A 116 11.39 -0.02 11.00
C GLN A 116 12.27 1.19 11.34
N GLU A 117 13.59 1.05 11.28
CA GLU A 117 14.53 2.13 11.53
C GLU A 117 14.43 3.25 10.49
N LYS A 118 14.35 2.90 9.22
CA LYS A 118 14.32 3.87 8.12
C LYS A 118 12.92 4.33 7.71
N ARG A 119 11.84 3.89 8.40
CA ARG A 119 10.46 4.20 7.98
C ARG A 119 10.16 5.69 7.85
N HIS A 120 10.83 6.52 8.68
CA HIS A 120 10.67 7.99 8.63
C HIS A 120 11.47 8.66 7.51
N ALA A 121 12.48 7.97 6.97
CA ALA A 121 13.27 8.45 5.83
C ALA A 121 12.65 8.11 4.47
N LEU A 122 11.69 7.18 4.43
CA LEU A 122 10.97 6.86 3.20
C LEU A 122 10.06 8.02 2.77
N PRO A 123 9.89 8.25 1.47
CA PRO A 123 9.01 9.31 0.98
C PRO A 123 7.51 9.02 1.15
N TYR A 124 7.16 7.87 1.68
CA TYR A 124 5.78 7.39 1.96
C TYR A 124 5.71 6.73 3.34
N ASP A 125 4.50 6.63 3.87
CA ASP A 125 4.27 6.00 5.17
C ASP A 125 4.13 4.48 5.04
N ILE A 126 4.75 3.77 5.98
CA ILE A 126 4.58 2.33 6.16
C ILE A 126 4.27 2.02 7.63
N ASP A 127 3.43 1.01 7.85
CA ASP A 127 3.04 0.53 9.18
C ASP A 127 3.52 -0.89 9.47
N GLY A 128 4.29 -1.47 8.55
CA GLY A 128 4.84 -2.82 8.63
C GLY A 128 5.34 -3.32 7.29
N VAL A 129 5.60 -4.62 7.25
CA VAL A 129 6.01 -5.33 6.04
C VAL A 129 5.01 -6.44 5.72
N GLU A 130 4.89 -6.82 4.46
CA GLU A 130 4.13 -7.97 4.04
C GLU A 130 5.10 -9.09 3.63
N ILE A 131 5.00 -10.23 4.31
CA ILE A 131 5.82 -11.42 4.06
C ILE A 131 4.99 -12.37 3.21
N LYS A 132 5.53 -12.78 2.06
CA LYS A 132 4.85 -13.66 1.11
C LYS A 132 5.68 -14.91 0.86
N VAL A 133 5.03 -16.07 0.76
CA VAL A 133 5.68 -17.31 0.30
C VAL A 133 6.11 -17.11 -1.15
N ASN A 134 7.42 -17.29 -1.43
CA ASN A 134 7.97 -17.00 -2.75
C ASN A 134 7.54 -17.99 -3.83
N ASN A 135 7.31 -19.27 -3.51
CA ASN A 135 6.93 -20.31 -4.47
C ASN A 135 5.43 -20.27 -4.77
N LYS A 136 5.05 -20.05 -6.03
CA LYS A 136 3.65 -19.91 -6.48
C LYS A 136 2.85 -21.19 -6.35
N ARG A 137 3.47 -22.36 -6.52
CA ARG A 137 2.79 -23.64 -6.28
C ARG A 137 2.39 -23.77 -4.82
N LYS A 138 3.32 -23.47 -3.90
CA LYS A 138 3.01 -23.46 -2.46
C LYS A 138 1.96 -22.41 -2.10
N GLN A 139 1.92 -21.26 -2.77
CA GLN A 139 0.84 -20.29 -2.59
C GLN A 139 -0.53 -20.90 -2.93
N ARG A 140 -0.62 -21.62 -4.06
CA ARG A 140 -1.86 -22.31 -4.46
C ARG A 140 -2.27 -23.40 -3.47
N ASP A 141 -1.31 -24.20 -3.01
CA ASP A 141 -1.55 -25.29 -2.05
C ASP A 141 -2.06 -24.75 -0.69
N LEU A 142 -1.53 -23.62 -0.23
CA LEU A 142 -1.97 -22.94 1.00
C LEU A 142 -3.35 -22.27 0.83
N GLY A 143 -3.67 -21.81 -0.37
CA GLY A 143 -4.94 -21.18 -0.70
C GLY A 143 -5.21 -19.88 0.05
N SER A 144 -6.50 -19.54 0.15
CA SER A 144 -6.99 -18.32 0.77
C SER A 144 -8.15 -18.61 1.72
N THR A 145 -8.37 -17.73 2.68
CA THR A 145 -9.62 -17.62 3.43
C THR A 145 -10.57 -16.66 2.69
N ALA A 146 -11.79 -16.48 3.19
CA ALA A 146 -12.71 -15.48 2.66
C ALA A 146 -12.18 -14.03 2.74
N LYS A 147 -11.18 -13.77 3.60
CA LYS A 147 -10.67 -12.41 3.87
C LYS A 147 -9.24 -12.17 3.40
N ALA A 148 -8.41 -13.20 3.32
CA ALA A 148 -6.98 -13.02 3.05
C ALA A 148 -6.31 -14.31 2.55
N PRO A 149 -5.21 -14.21 1.78
CA PRO A 149 -4.40 -15.34 1.40
C PRO A 149 -3.67 -15.93 2.63
N ARG A 150 -3.55 -17.26 2.68
CA ARG A 150 -2.81 -17.95 3.76
C ARG A 150 -1.30 -17.89 3.58
N TRP A 151 -0.84 -17.59 2.38
CA TRP A 151 0.56 -17.50 1.99
C TRP A 151 1.17 -16.11 2.15
N ALA A 152 0.39 -15.13 2.63
CA ALA A 152 0.85 -13.79 2.94
C ALA A 152 0.53 -13.43 4.40
N ARG A 153 1.43 -12.70 5.05
CA ARG A 153 1.28 -12.22 6.43
C ARG A 153 1.79 -10.80 6.56
N ALA A 154 0.96 -9.94 7.12
CA ALA A 154 1.39 -8.62 7.55
C ALA A 154 2.15 -8.74 8.88
N TYR A 155 3.33 -8.14 8.95
CA TYR A 155 4.14 -8.00 10.15
C TYR A 155 4.24 -6.51 10.47
N LYS A 156 3.36 -6.06 11.35
CA LYS A 156 3.18 -4.64 11.68
C LYS A 156 4.29 -4.15 12.61
N PHE A 157 4.73 -2.90 12.40
CA PHE A 157 5.59 -2.21 13.37
C PHE A 157 4.83 -1.94 14.66
N PRO A 158 5.54 -1.81 15.80
CA PRO A 158 4.92 -1.32 17.02
C PRO A 158 4.24 0.03 16.77
N ALA A 159 3.07 0.21 17.39
CA ALA A 159 2.37 1.49 17.34
C ALA A 159 3.22 2.60 17.95
N GLU A 160 3.22 3.77 17.35
CA GLU A 160 3.81 4.95 17.97
C GLU A 160 2.98 5.36 19.18
N GLN A 161 3.66 5.62 20.28
CA GLN A 161 3.05 6.15 21.51
C GLN A 161 3.52 7.58 21.72
N LYS A 162 2.56 8.48 21.91
CA LYS A 162 2.81 9.88 22.28
C LYS A 162 1.93 10.24 23.45
N THR A 163 2.46 11.05 24.35
CA THR A 163 1.67 11.65 25.43
C THR A 163 1.02 12.90 24.89
N ALA A 164 -0.28 13.05 25.11
CA ALA A 164 -1.06 14.22 24.74
C ALA A 164 -2.04 14.55 25.86
N GLN A 165 -2.47 15.81 25.95
CA GLN A 165 -3.50 16.24 26.88
C GLN A 165 -4.86 16.19 26.18
N ILE A 166 -5.89 15.64 26.85
CA ILE A 166 -7.26 15.75 26.39
C ILE A 166 -7.74 17.19 26.65
N LEU A 167 -8.07 17.91 25.57
CA LEU A 167 -8.56 19.28 25.64
C LEU A 167 -10.08 19.33 25.73
N ASP A 168 -10.75 18.41 25.03
CA ASP A 168 -12.21 18.33 24.95
C ASP A 168 -12.66 16.93 24.53
N ILE A 169 -13.93 16.61 24.76
CA ILE A 169 -14.55 15.37 24.27
C ILE A 169 -15.84 15.75 23.52
N GLN A 170 -15.83 15.53 22.22
CA GLN A 170 -16.98 15.78 21.35
C GLN A 170 -17.76 14.49 21.09
N LEU A 171 -19.08 14.60 21.02
CA LEU A 171 -19.95 13.48 20.67
C LEU A 171 -20.31 13.57 19.19
N GLN A 172 -19.93 12.56 18.42
CA GLN A 172 -20.30 12.45 16.99
C GLN A 172 -21.38 11.37 16.83
N ILE A 173 -22.36 11.65 15.96
CA ILE A 173 -23.44 10.72 15.64
C ILE A 173 -23.15 10.08 14.29
N GLY A 174 -22.96 8.78 14.27
CA GLY A 174 -22.74 8.01 13.04
C GLY A 174 -24.03 7.85 12.22
N ARG A 175 -23.88 7.35 10.98
CA ARG A 175 -25.01 7.14 10.05
C ARG A 175 -26.10 6.24 10.61
N THR A 176 -25.79 5.32 11.51
CA THR A 176 -26.72 4.39 12.16
C THR A 176 -27.31 4.93 13.46
N GLY A 177 -27.05 6.20 13.83
CA GLY A 177 -27.47 6.78 15.09
C GLY A 177 -26.55 6.43 16.28
N ALA A 178 -25.50 5.65 16.09
CA ALA A 178 -24.53 5.38 17.14
C ALA A 178 -23.76 6.64 17.55
N VAL A 179 -23.69 6.91 18.85
CA VAL A 179 -22.94 8.03 19.40
C VAL A 179 -21.52 7.57 19.70
N THR A 180 -20.52 8.27 19.13
CA THR A 180 -19.10 7.98 19.32
C THR A 180 -18.43 9.17 20.01
N PRO A 181 -17.83 9.00 21.21
CA PRO A 181 -17.02 10.06 21.81
C PRO A 181 -15.68 10.17 21.05
N VAL A 182 -15.28 11.42 20.76
CA VAL A 182 -14.03 11.75 20.10
C VAL A 182 -13.26 12.71 21.00
N ALA A 183 -12.08 12.28 21.46
CA ALA A 183 -11.19 13.13 22.25
C ALA A 183 -10.44 14.11 21.32
N ILE A 184 -10.46 15.38 21.67
CA ILE A 184 -9.64 16.42 21.08
C ILE A 184 -8.35 16.52 21.90
N LEU A 185 -7.22 16.33 21.25
CA LEU A 185 -5.92 16.27 21.88
C LEU A 185 -5.09 17.52 21.57
N SER A 186 -4.12 17.83 22.48
CA SER A 186 -3.13 18.91 22.28
C SER A 186 -2.14 18.59 21.16
#